data_b248282304835b6c334d2118faa3c184
#
_entry.id   b248282304835b6c334d2118faa3c184
#
_cell.length_a   1.000
_cell.length_b   1.000
_cell.length_c   1.000
_cell.angle_alpha   90.00
_cell.angle_beta   90.00
_cell.angle_gamma   90.00
#
_symmetry.space_group_name_H-M   'P 1'
#
loop_
_entity.id
_entity.type
_entity.pdbx_description
1 polymer ?
#
loop_
_entity_poly.entity_id
_entity_poly.type
_entity_poly.pdbx_seq_one_letter_code
_entity_poly.pdbx_strand_id
1 'polypeptide(L)'
;MALTIGIVGLPNVGKSTLFNALTRNNVLAANYPFATIEPNVGVVSLPDPRLQQLADVFGSARLLPATVSFVDIAGIVKGASEGEGLGNKFLANIREAQAIAQVIRVFDDPDVVHVDGKVDPRSDMETINTELILADLETVEKAIPRVEKAVKLKQREAAELAALQKAKTVLERGDTIFSSVASDKLEMEYLRELGLLTAKPFIYVFNVDDAVLGSPERQQELLDLVAPADAIFLDAKLEADLVELDPEEAREMLEMNGQEESGLDQLARVGFHTLGLQTYLTAGPKEARAWTINRGDTAPQAAGVIHSDFQRGFIKAEVVSFDELISAGSMAEAKARGKVRIEGKDYVMADGDVVEFRFNV
;
A
#
# COMPACT_ATOMS: atom_id res chain seq x y z
N MET A 1 -3.12 -3.09 -14.16
CA MET A 1 -3.20 -1.73 -13.58
C MET A 1 -2.17 -1.65 -12.48
N ALA A 2 -1.46 -0.53 -12.36
CA ALA A 2 -0.56 -0.32 -11.24
C ALA A 2 -1.37 -0.33 -9.93
N LEU A 3 -0.86 -0.98 -8.90
CA LEU A 3 -1.50 -0.98 -7.57
C LEU A 3 -1.20 0.37 -6.91
N THR A 4 -2.25 1.09 -6.52
CA THR A 4 -2.15 2.45 -6.00
C THR A 4 -2.80 2.58 -4.63
N ILE A 5 -2.23 3.44 -3.80
CA ILE A 5 -2.77 3.85 -2.51
C ILE A 5 -3.30 5.27 -2.64
N GLY A 6 -4.56 5.48 -2.33
CA GLY A 6 -5.18 6.80 -2.34
C GLY A 6 -4.89 7.55 -1.05
N ILE A 7 -4.26 8.73 -1.13
CA ILE A 7 -4.03 9.60 0.03
C ILE A 7 -5.25 10.49 0.23
N VAL A 8 -5.87 10.40 1.39
CA VAL A 8 -7.03 11.19 1.79
C VAL A 8 -6.75 11.95 3.09
N GLY A 9 -7.50 12.98 3.36
CA GLY A 9 -7.38 13.74 4.62
C GLY A 9 -8.22 15.00 4.57
N LEU A 10 -8.56 15.53 5.73
CA LEU A 10 -9.23 16.81 5.88
C LEU A 10 -8.32 17.97 5.42
N PRO A 11 -8.86 19.16 5.14
CA PRO A 11 -8.03 20.32 4.86
C PRO A 11 -7.05 20.62 6.00
N ASN A 12 -5.86 21.10 5.65
CA ASN A 12 -4.82 21.55 6.59
C ASN A 12 -4.24 20.48 7.53
N VAL A 13 -4.36 19.18 7.18
CA VAL A 13 -3.73 18.07 7.94
C VAL A 13 -2.28 17.77 7.50
N GLY A 14 -1.73 18.52 6.51
CA GLY A 14 -0.41 18.27 5.95
C GLY A 14 -0.40 17.37 4.72
N LYS A 15 -1.57 16.97 4.19
CA LYS A 15 -1.69 16.08 3.03
C LYS A 15 -0.89 16.59 1.80
N SER A 16 -1.01 17.85 1.45
CA SER A 16 -0.29 18.42 0.30
C SER A 16 1.22 18.49 0.52
N THR A 17 1.67 18.76 1.75
CA THR A 17 3.09 18.74 2.12
C THR A 17 3.65 17.34 1.94
N LEU A 18 2.98 16.34 2.50
CA LEU A 18 3.35 14.93 2.34
C LEU A 18 3.37 14.51 0.88
N PHE A 19 2.34 14.85 0.12
CA PHE A 19 2.26 14.50 -1.30
C PHE A 19 3.35 15.18 -2.13
N ASN A 20 3.71 16.42 -1.83
CA ASN A 20 4.81 17.11 -2.49
C ASN A 20 6.16 16.43 -2.17
N ALA A 21 6.39 15.98 -0.94
CA ALA A 21 7.57 15.20 -0.59
C ALA A 21 7.62 13.87 -1.38
N LEU A 22 6.50 13.15 -1.47
CA LEU A 22 6.37 11.93 -2.28
C LEU A 22 6.67 12.17 -3.77
N THR A 23 6.19 13.27 -4.34
CA THR A 23 6.39 13.58 -5.77
C THR A 23 7.79 14.08 -6.09
N ARG A 24 8.47 14.75 -5.17
CA ARG A 24 9.87 15.15 -5.33
C ARG A 24 10.80 13.91 -5.36
N ASN A 25 10.52 12.89 -4.57
CA ASN A 25 11.17 11.59 -4.67
C ASN A 25 11.02 10.94 -6.05
N ASN A 26 9.98 11.29 -6.84
CA ASN A 26 9.79 10.81 -8.21
C ASN A 26 10.92 11.20 -9.18
N VAL A 27 11.63 12.29 -8.94
CA VAL A 27 12.76 12.71 -9.79
C VAL A 27 13.87 11.65 -9.77
N LEU A 28 14.04 10.96 -8.66
CA LEU A 28 14.93 9.80 -8.55
C LEU A 28 14.34 8.55 -9.23
N ALA A 29 13.02 8.41 -9.24
CA ALA A 29 12.32 7.31 -9.90
C ALA A 29 12.23 7.47 -11.43
N ALA A 30 12.40 8.68 -11.99
CA ALA A 30 12.39 8.94 -13.44
C ALA A 30 13.49 8.19 -14.23
N ASN A 31 14.46 7.60 -13.54
CA ASN A 31 15.46 6.71 -14.15
C ASN A 31 14.94 5.28 -14.39
N TYR A 32 13.68 4.99 -14.03
CA TYR A 32 13.07 3.68 -14.32
C TYR A 32 12.51 3.65 -15.74
N PRO A 33 12.92 2.69 -16.57
CA PRO A 33 12.31 2.49 -17.88
C PRO A 33 10.83 2.15 -17.67
N PHE A 34 9.93 2.89 -18.33
CA PHE A 34 8.46 2.76 -18.30
C PHE A 34 7.70 3.53 -17.20
N ALA A 35 8.32 4.38 -16.39
CA ALA A 35 7.58 5.28 -15.50
C ALA A 35 6.93 6.40 -16.33
N THR A 36 5.64 6.30 -16.56
CA THR A 36 4.83 7.43 -17.04
C THR A 36 4.52 8.32 -15.84
N ILE A 37 4.98 9.57 -15.85
CA ILE A 37 4.64 10.54 -14.79
C ILE A 37 3.21 10.99 -15.06
N GLU A 38 2.26 10.42 -14.32
CA GLU A 38 0.87 10.91 -14.32
C GLU A 38 0.73 12.06 -13.32
N PRO A 39 0.00 13.13 -13.66
CA PRO A 39 -0.27 14.18 -12.68
C PRO A 39 -1.01 13.61 -11.47
N ASN A 40 -0.60 14.03 -10.28
CA ASN A 40 -1.11 13.57 -8.98
C ASN A 40 -0.77 12.11 -8.61
N VAL A 41 0.27 11.51 -9.18
CA VAL A 41 0.83 10.22 -8.76
C VAL A 41 2.24 10.41 -8.21
N GLY A 42 2.45 10.02 -6.96
CA GLY A 42 3.75 9.91 -6.30
C GLY A 42 4.22 8.46 -6.32
N VAL A 43 5.47 8.21 -6.75
CA VAL A 43 6.06 6.87 -6.75
C VAL A 43 7.22 6.86 -5.78
N VAL A 44 7.17 5.98 -4.79
CA VAL A 44 8.22 5.83 -3.77
C VAL A 44 8.92 4.50 -3.96
N SER A 45 10.23 4.51 -3.93
CA SER A 45 11.06 3.29 -3.94
C SER A 45 10.96 2.60 -2.59
N LEU A 46 10.83 1.27 -2.62
CA LEU A 46 10.88 0.45 -1.41
C LEU A 46 12.36 0.18 -1.08
N PRO A 47 12.91 0.70 0.03
CA PRO A 47 14.27 0.39 0.44
C PRO A 47 14.46 -1.11 0.62
N ASP A 48 15.44 -1.68 -0.08
CA ASP A 48 15.74 -3.12 0.01
C ASP A 48 17.26 -3.33 0.06
N PRO A 49 17.83 -3.54 1.25
CA PRO A 49 19.27 -3.72 1.42
C PRO A 49 19.80 -5.00 0.74
N ARG A 50 18.92 -5.93 0.39
CA ARG A 50 19.29 -7.17 -0.32
C ARG A 50 19.84 -6.87 -1.72
N LEU A 51 19.38 -5.80 -2.36
CA LEU A 51 19.82 -5.44 -3.71
C LEU A 51 21.29 -5.08 -3.77
N GLN A 52 21.83 -4.34 -2.79
CA GLN A 52 23.25 -4.02 -2.73
C GLN A 52 24.09 -5.28 -2.56
N GLN A 53 23.70 -6.18 -1.66
CA GLN A 53 24.41 -7.43 -1.43
C GLN A 53 24.41 -8.33 -2.67
N LEU A 54 23.30 -8.37 -3.42
CA LEU A 54 23.23 -9.07 -4.71
C LEU A 54 24.15 -8.41 -5.75
N ALA A 55 24.16 -7.08 -5.80
CA ALA A 55 25.03 -6.36 -6.73
C ALA A 55 26.50 -6.64 -6.47
N ASP A 56 26.90 -6.74 -5.21
CA ASP A 56 28.27 -7.08 -4.83
C ASP A 56 28.64 -8.51 -5.29
N VAL A 57 27.71 -9.47 -5.19
CA VAL A 57 27.93 -10.86 -5.62
C VAL A 57 27.97 -11.00 -7.15
N PHE A 58 27.13 -10.25 -7.89
CA PHE A 58 27.00 -10.38 -9.34
C PHE A 58 27.75 -9.32 -10.14
N GLY A 59 28.34 -8.32 -9.49
CA GLY A 59 28.94 -7.16 -10.15
C GLY A 59 27.93 -6.31 -10.89
N SER A 60 26.73 -6.13 -10.33
CA SER A 60 25.62 -5.43 -10.99
C SER A 60 25.90 -3.94 -11.10
N ALA A 61 25.70 -3.38 -12.29
CA ALA A 61 25.96 -1.96 -12.56
C ALA A 61 24.85 -1.03 -12.02
N ARG A 62 23.63 -1.55 -11.77
CA ARG A 62 22.48 -0.78 -11.32
C ARG A 62 21.64 -1.55 -10.32
N LEU A 63 21.03 -0.80 -9.38
CA LEU A 63 20.04 -1.31 -8.42
C LEU A 63 18.66 -0.78 -8.81
N LEU A 64 17.68 -1.67 -8.88
CA LEU A 64 16.29 -1.33 -9.23
C LEU A 64 15.35 -1.87 -8.15
N PRO A 65 15.03 -1.09 -7.10
CA PRO A 65 14.11 -1.49 -6.05
C PRO A 65 12.67 -1.61 -6.57
N ALA A 66 11.82 -2.28 -5.81
CA ALA A 66 10.37 -2.22 -6.01
C ALA A 66 9.84 -0.82 -5.68
N THR A 67 8.64 -0.50 -6.15
CA THR A 67 8.03 0.81 -5.92
C THR A 67 6.58 0.68 -5.49
N VAL A 68 6.10 1.67 -4.74
CA VAL A 68 4.69 1.86 -4.39
C VAL A 68 4.19 3.17 -4.98
N SER A 69 3.00 3.16 -5.55
CA SER A 69 2.38 4.35 -6.14
C SER A 69 1.31 4.92 -5.21
N PHE A 70 1.39 6.21 -4.97
CA PHE A 70 0.41 6.99 -4.19
C PHE A 70 -0.30 7.99 -5.10
N VAL A 71 -1.62 8.13 -4.91
CA VAL A 71 -2.44 9.08 -5.68
C VAL A 71 -3.02 10.11 -4.73
N ASP A 72 -2.80 11.40 -5.03
CA ASP A 72 -3.46 12.46 -4.28
C ASP A 72 -4.94 12.50 -4.61
N ILE A 73 -5.76 12.21 -3.60
CA ILE A 73 -7.20 12.35 -3.71
C ILE A 73 -7.59 13.66 -3.02
N ALA A 74 -8.20 14.56 -3.79
CA ALA A 74 -8.61 15.88 -3.29
C ALA A 74 -9.40 15.74 -1.97
N GLY A 75 -9.12 16.65 -1.01
CA GLY A 75 -9.67 16.54 0.35
C GLY A 75 -11.17 16.49 0.41
N ILE A 76 -11.69 15.75 1.38
CA ILE A 76 -13.12 15.71 1.74
C ILE A 76 -13.52 17.02 2.43
N VAL A 77 -14.74 17.47 2.08
CA VAL A 77 -15.52 18.41 2.90
C VAL A 77 -16.72 17.62 3.42
N LYS A 78 -17.09 17.84 4.68
CA LYS A 78 -18.27 17.24 5.31
C LYS A 78 -19.52 17.40 4.42
N GLY A 79 -20.29 16.31 4.22
CA GLY A 79 -21.43 16.28 3.30
C GLY A 79 -21.06 15.91 1.85
N ALA A 80 -19.90 15.33 1.62
CA ALA A 80 -19.46 14.92 0.28
C ALA A 80 -20.32 13.80 -0.32
N SER A 81 -20.93 12.96 0.50
CA SER A 81 -21.85 11.88 0.10
C SER A 81 -23.23 12.40 -0.35
N GLU A 82 -23.64 13.58 0.14
CA GLU A 82 -24.96 14.15 -0.17
C GLU A 82 -24.91 15.20 -1.30
N GLY A 83 -23.70 15.63 -1.73
CA GLY A 83 -23.49 16.73 -2.66
C GLY A 83 -23.33 16.32 -4.11
N GLU A 84 -23.91 17.12 -5.03
CA GLU A 84 -23.59 17.04 -6.46
C GLU A 84 -22.19 17.63 -6.72
N GLY A 85 -21.31 16.87 -7.40
CA GLY A 85 -20.07 17.37 -7.96
C GLY A 85 -18.79 16.89 -7.30
N LEU A 86 -18.16 17.66 -6.42
CA LEU A 86 -16.82 17.37 -5.86
C LEU A 86 -16.77 16.10 -5.00
N GLY A 87 -17.81 15.83 -4.20
CA GLY A 87 -17.90 14.64 -3.38
C GLY A 87 -17.96 13.35 -4.20
N ASN A 88 -18.76 13.31 -5.25
CA ASN A 88 -18.83 12.16 -6.15
C ASN A 88 -17.51 11.88 -6.86
N LYS A 89 -16.76 12.93 -7.25
CA LYS A 89 -15.44 12.78 -7.86
C LYS A 89 -14.42 12.22 -6.86
N PHE A 90 -14.48 12.68 -5.61
CA PHE A 90 -13.65 12.15 -4.53
C PHE A 90 -13.91 10.65 -4.31
N LEU A 91 -15.16 10.24 -4.15
CA LEU A 91 -15.53 8.83 -3.98
C LEU A 91 -15.14 7.96 -5.18
N ALA A 92 -15.24 8.51 -6.42
CA ALA A 92 -14.78 7.83 -7.61
C ALA A 92 -13.27 7.57 -7.60
N ASN A 93 -12.47 8.56 -7.22
CA ASN A 93 -11.01 8.40 -7.12
C ASN A 93 -10.63 7.36 -6.05
N ILE A 94 -11.33 7.34 -4.90
CA ILE A 94 -11.10 6.29 -3.89
C ILE A 94 -11.45 4.91 -4.45
N ARG A 95 -12.50 4.77 -5.28
CA ARG A 95 -12.84 3.48 -5.88
C ARG A 95 -11.73 2.89 -6.73
N GLU A 96 -10.96 3.73 -7.40
CA GLU A 96 -9.84 3.30 -8.25
C GLU A 96 -8.61 2.84 -7.46
N ALA A 97 -8.38 3.38 -6.26
CA ALA A 97 -7.29 2.97 -5.37
C ALA A 97 -7.54 1.58 -4.76
N GLN A 98 -6.48 0.83 -4.44
CA GLN A 98 -6.56 -0.49 -3.83
C GLN A 98 -6.49 -0.45 -2.29
N ALA A 99 -5.88 0.60 -1.74
CA ALA A 99 -5.84 0.89 -0.31
C ALA A 99 -6.00 2.40 -0.08
N ILE A 100 -6.28 2.80 1.15
CA ILE A 100 -6.47 4.19 1.55
C ILE A 100 -5.41 4.55 2.59
N ALA A 101 -4.65 5.62 2.35
CA ALA A 101 -3.78 6.24 3.34
C ALA A 101 -4.47 7.51 3.86
N GLN A 102 -4.99 7.46 5.08
CA GLN A 102 -5.68 8.58 5.70
C GLN A 102 -4.73 9.41 6.54
N VAL A 103 -4.46 10.64 6.10
CA VAL A 103 -3.61 11.60 6.82
C VAL A 103 -4.44 12.29 7.89
N ILE A 104 -3.96 12.22 9.13
CA ILE A 104 -4.59 12.78 10.33
C ILE A 104 -3.63 13.75 11.00
N ARG A 105 -4.11 14.93 11.31
CA ARG A 105 -3.34 15.93 12.05
C ARG A 105 -3.30 15.61 13.55
N VAL A 106 -2.09 15.55 14.10
CA VAL A 106 -1.86 15.41 15.55
C VAL A 106 -1.01 16.59 16.09
N PHE A 107 -0.22 17.21 15.21
CA PHE A 107 0.61 18.38 15.56
C PHE A 107 -0.24 19.61 15.91
N ASP A 108 0.25 20.44 16.84
CA ASP A 108 -0.34 21.74 17.17
C ASP A 108 0.49 22.85 16.53
N ASP A 109 -0.17 23.65 15.70
CA ASP A 109 0.44 24.82 15.05
C ASP A 109 -0.59 25.97 15.03
N PRO A 110 -0.36 27.07 15.77
CA PRO A 110 -1.29 28.18 15.87
C PRO A 110 -1.48 28.94 14.55
N ASP A 111 -0.53 28.83 13.61
CA ASP A 111 -0.60 29.48 12.31
C ASP A 111 -1.40 28.66 11.28
N VAL A 112 -1.72 27.42 11.61
CA VAL A 112 -2.49 26.49 10.74
C VAL A 112 -3.88 26.28 11.34
N VAL A 113 -4.88 26.90 10.74
CA VAL A 113 -6.28 26.78 11.20
C VAL A 113 -6.80 25.35 11.00
N HIS A 114 -7.32 24.73 12.07
CA HIS A 114 -8.06 23.47 11.95
C HIS A 114 -9.49 23.72 11.49
N VAL A 115 -10.06 22.82 10.64
CA VAL A 115 -11.41 22.98 10.06
C VAL A 115 -12.47 23.08 11.15
N ASP A 116 -12.37 22.29 12.21
CA ASP A 116 -13.30 22.28 13.35
C ASP A 116 -12.81 23.14 14.53
N GLY A 117 -11.74 23.94 14.34
CA GLY A 117 -11.19 24.84 15.35
C GLY A 117 -10.42 24.17 16.50
N LYS A 118 -10.32 22.84 16.50
CA LYS A 118 -9.62 22.01 17.49
C LYS A 118 -9.00 20.80 16.81
N VAL A 119 -7.76 20.49 17.16
CA VAL A 119 -7.12 19.24 16.73
C VAL A 119 -7.70 18.07 17.52
N ASP A 120 -8.39 17.16 16.84
CA ASP A 120 -8.98 15.98 17.44
C ASP A 120 -8.87 14.81 16.45
N PRO A 121 -7.81 13.99 16.57
CA PRO A 121 -7.54 12.89 15.64
C PRO A 121 -8.70 11.91 15.48
N ARG A 122 -9.44 11.64 16.55
CA ARG A 122 -10.62 10.77 16.52
C ARG A 122 -11.73 11.37 15.66
N SER A 123 -12.07 12.63 15.89
CA SER A 123 -13.11 13.34 15.14
C SER A 123 -12.76 13.45 13.66
N ASP A 124 -11.48 13.72 13.33
CA ASP A 124 -10.99 13.82 11.97
C ASP A 124 -11.14 12.48 11.21
N MET A 125 -10.77 11.39 11.89
CA MET A 125 -10.92 10.04 11.35
C MET A 125 -12.39 9.68 11.12
N GLU A 126 -13.25 9.92 12.13
CA GLU A 126 -14.68 9.60 12.06
C GLU A 126 -15.38 10.41 10.97
N THR A 127 -14.97 11.63 10.69
CA THR A 127 -15.54 12.45 9.61
C THR A 127 -15.35 11.80 8.25
N ILE A 128 -14.16 11.32 7.92
CA ILE A 128 -13.89 10.64 6.65
C ILE A 128 -14.59 9.28 6.60
N ASN A 129 -14.48 8.49 7.67
CA ASN A 129 -15.11 7.18 7.74
C ASN A 129 -16.63 7.27 7.54
N THR A 130 -17.28 8.27 8.13
CA THR A 130 -18.73 8.49 7.97
C THR A 130 -19.12 8.71 6.52
N GLU A 131 -18.39 9.54 5.77
CA GLU A 131 -18.67 9.79 4.35
C GLU A 131 -18.53 8.50 3.50
N LEU A 132 -17.50 7.68 3.78
CA LEU A 132 -17.29 6.42 3.10
C LEU A 132 -18.39 5.40 3.46
N ILE A 133 -18.78 5.33 4.74
CA ILE A 133 -19.84 4.45 5.25
C ILE A 133 -21.19 4.78 4.59
N LEU A 134 -21.53 6.07 4.50
CA LEU A 134 -22.78 6.51 3.88
C LEU A 134 -22.82 6.12 2.39
N ALA A 135 -21.72 6.30 1.65
CA ALA A 135 -21.62 5.89 0.25
C ALA A 135 -21.75 4.38 0.07
N ASP A 136 -21.16 3.59 0.96
CA ASP A 136 -21.26 2.14 0.94
C ASP A 136 -22.65 1.64 1.34
N LEU A 137 -23.28 2.28 2.33
CA LEU A 137 -24.63 1.96 2.76
C LEU A 137 -25.62 2.13 1.60
N GLU A 138 -25.52 3.23 0.86
CA GLU A 138 -26.34 3.44 -0.34
C GLU A 138 -26.10 2.36 -1.40
N THR A 139 -24.84 1.94 -1.59
CA THR A 139 -24.46 0.88 -2.53
C THR A 139 -25.06 -0.46 -2.13
N VAL A 140 -24.97 -0.83 -0.86
CA VAL A 140 -25.51 -2.09 -0.32
C VAL A 140 -27.03 -2.09 -0.37
N GLU A 141 -27.69 -0.99 0.02
CA GLU A 141 -29.14 -0.88 -0.02
C GLU A 141 -29.74 -1.01 -1.43
N LYS A 142 -29.03 -0.47 -2.44
CA LYS A 142 -29.42 -0.65 -3.85
C LYS A 142 -29.18 -2.09 -4.35
N ALA A 143 -28.22 -2.81 -3.78
CA ALA A 143 -27.89 -4.18 -4.17
C ALA A 143 -28.88 -5.21 -3.59
N ILE A 144 -29.29 -5.06 -2.32
CA ILE A 144 -30.12 -6.02 -1.60
C ILE A 144 -31.41 -6.43 -2.37
N PRO A 145 -32.26 -5.52 -2.88
CA PRO A 145 -33.48 -5.92 -3.58
C PRO A 145 -33.22 -6.72 -4.85
N ARG A 146 -32.12 -6.42 -5.55
CA ARG A 146 -31.72 -7.13 -6.79
C ARG A 146 -31.25 -8.54 -6.46
N VAL A 147 -30.40 -8.70 -5.43
CA VAL A 147 -29.92 -10.01 -4.99
C VAL A 147 -31.05 -10.84 -4.41
N GLU A 148 -31.92 -10.27 -3.60
CA GLU A 148 -33.11 -10.95 -3.06
C GLU A 148 -34.01 -11.54 -4.16
N LYS A 149 -34.26 -10.76 -5.23
CA LYS A 149 -35.01 -11.24 -6.40
C LYS A 149 -34.28 -12.39 -7.10
N ALA A 150 -32.97 -12.28 -7.28
CA ALA A 150 -32.15 -13.31 -7.94
C ALA A 150 -32.09 -14.60 -7.10
N VAL A 151 -32.03 -14.52 -5.78
CA VAL A 151 -32.08 -15.66 -4.86
C VAL A 151 -33.46 -16.36 -4.96
N LYS A 152 -34.56 -15.60 -4.96
CA LYS A 152 -35.92 -16.15 -5.17
C LYS A 152 -36.07 -16.91 -6.49
N LEU A 153 -35.35 -16.45 -7.53
CA LEU A 153 -35.30 -17.09 -8.85
C LEU A 153 -34.24 -18.21 -8.95
N LYS A 154 -33.54 -18.54 -7.85
CA LYS A 154 -32.44 -19.53 -7.78
C LYS A 154 -31.27 -19.22 -8.73
N GLN A 155 -31.03 -17.96 -9.02
CA GLN A 155 -29.94 -17.47 -9.87
C GLN A 155 -28.70 -17.08 -9.04
N ARG A 156 -28.86 -16.83 -7.75
CA ARG A 156 -27.81 -16.52 -6.78
C ARG A 156 -28.02 -17.28 -5.48
N GLU A 157 -27.00 -17.38 -4.65
CA GLU A 157 -27.02 -18.11 -3.39
C GLU A 157 -27.64 -17.28 -2.25
N ALA A 158 -28.33 -17.96 -1.32
CA ALA A 158 -28.88 -17.29 -0.14
C ALA A 158 -27.78 -16.69 0.77
N ALA A 159 -26.58 -17.28 0.75
CA ALA A 159 -25.41 -16.79 1.47
C ALA A 159 -25.02 -15.36 1.04
N GLU A 160 -25.11 -15.06 -0.26
CA GLU A 160 -24.83 -13.71 -0.78
C GLU A 160 -25.79 -12.66 -0.18
N LEU A 161 -27.10 -12.95 -0.13
CA LEU A 161 -28.06 -12.05 0.50
C LEU A 161 -27.75 -11.86 1.99
N ALA A 162 -27.39 -12.94 2.69
CA ALA A 162 -27.01 -12.87 4.10
C ALA A 162 -25.73 -12.02 4.32
N ALA A 163 -24.74 -12.14 3.43
CA ALA A 163 -23.52 -11.33 3.48
C ALA A 163 -23.83 -9.83 3.29
N LEU A 164 -24.72 -9.48 2.33
CA LEU A 164 -25.15 -8.09 2.13
C LEU A 164 -25.90 -7.54 3.34
N GLN A 165 -26.77 -8.33 3.96
CA GLN A 165 -27.52 -7.92 5.17
C GLN A 165 -26.58 -7.69 6.35
N LYS A 166 -25.57 -8.56 6.54
CA LYS A 166 -24.54 -8.37 7.56
C LYS A 166 -23.74 -7.08 7.29
N ALA A 167 -23.28 -6.87 6.04
CA ALA A 167 -22.57 -5.65 5.66
C ALA A 167 -23.41 -4.40 5.95
N LYS A 168 -24.71 -4.41 5.63
CA LYS A 168 -25.62 -3.32 5.97
C LYS A 168 -25.64 -3.05 7.48
N THR A 169 -25.78 -4.09 8.30
CA THR A 169 -25.81 -3.96 9.77
C THR A 169 -24.52 -3.34 10.33
N VAL A 170 -23.36 -3.73 9.79
CA VAL A 170 -22.07 -3.16 10.15
C VAL A 170 -22.02 -1.66 9.83
N LEU A 171 -22.39 -1.28 8.61
CA LEU A 171 -22.39 0.12 8.15
C LEU A 171 -23.40 0.98 8.94
N GLU A 172 -24.61 0.47 9.23
CA GLU A 172 -25.61 1.16 10.06
C GLU A 172 -25.15 1.39 11.50
N ARG A 173 -24.24 0.55 12.02
CA ARG A 173 -23.62 0.72 13.33
C ARG A 173 -22.53 1.79 13.33
N GLY A 174 -22.12 2.26 12.14
CA GLY A 174 -21.04 3.24 11.98
C GLY A 174 -19.63 2.64 11.89
N ASP A 175 -19.52 1.32 11.67
CA ASP A 175 -18.25 0.64 11.52
C ASP A 175 -17.89 0.47 10.04
N THR A 176 -16.59 0.46 9.73
CA THR A 176 -16.09 0.12 8.39
C THR A 176 -16.15 -1.39 8.15
N ILE A 177 -16.35 -1.80 6.90
CA ILE A 177 -16.30 -3.23 6.55
C ILE A 177 -14.95 -3.80 6.92
N PHE A 178 -13.84 -3.10 6.61
CA PHE A 178 -12.47 -3.55 6.88
C PHE A 178 -12.23 -3.89 8.36
N SER A 179 -12.63 -3.01 9.29
CA SER A 179 -12.45 -3.25 10.73
C SER A 179 -13.31 -4.40 11.27
N SER A 180 -14.40 -4.73 10.57
CA SER A 180 -15.42 -5.69 11.02
C SER A 180 -15.32 -7.08 10.37
N VAL A 181 -14.38 -7.29 9.43
CA VAL A 181 -14.26 -8.57 8.70
C VAL A 181 -14.13 -9.76 9.64
N ALA A 182 -13.25 -9.67 10.63
CA ALA A 182 -12.99 -10.78 11.54
C ALA A 182 -14.07 -10.90 12.63
N SER A 183 -14.47 -9.78 13.25
CA SER A 183 -15.43 -9.76 14.36
C SER A 183 -16.83 -10.21 13.94
N ASP A 184 -17.30 -9.73 12.79
CA ASP A 184 -18.62 -10.02 12.27
C ASP A 184 -18.64 -11.19 11.27
N LYS A 185 -17.48 -11.81 11.01
CA LYS A 185 -17.32 -12.95 10.08
C LYS A 185 -17.95 -12.64 8.72
N LEU A 186 -17.52 -11.53 8.13
CA LEU A 186 -17.99 -11.10 6.83
C LEU A 186 -17.41 -11.98 5.71
N GLU A 187 -18.26 -12.48 4.85
CA GLU A 187 -17.87 -13.30 3.69
C GLU A 187 -17.52 -12.38 2.51
N MET A 188 -16.26 -11.92 2.48
CA MET A 188 -15.78 -10.90 1.55
C MET A 188 -15.91 -11.31 0.07
N GLU A 189 -15.96 -12.60 -0.24
CA GLU A 189 -16.15 -13.10 -1.61
C GLU A 189 -17.45 -12.59 -2.23
N TYR A 190 -18.53 -12.49 -1.45
CA TYR A 190 -19.83 -11.98 -1.89
C TYR A 190 -19.90 -10.44 -1.96
N LEU A 191 -18.99 -9.74 -1.28
CA LEU A 191 -18.97 -8.28 -1.22
C LEU A 191 -18.06 -7.64 -2.28
N ARG A 192 -17.13 -8.40 -2.86
CA ARG A 192 -16.13 -7.89 -3.82
C ARG A 192 -16.72 -7.16 -5.01
N GLU A 193 -17.79 -7.68 -5.60
CA GLU A 193 -18.41 -7.10 -6.79
C GLU A 193 -19.02 -5.71 -6.54
N LEU A 194 -19.31 -5.37 -5.28
CA LEU A 194 -19.89 -4.07 -4.91
C LEU A 194 -18.86 -2.95 -4.91
N GLY A 195 -17.57 -3.25 -4.83
CA GLY A 195 -16.50 -2.25 -4.78
C GLY A 195 -16.64 -1.29 -3.59
N LEU A 196 -16.98 -1.84 -2.41
CA LEU A 196 -17.18 -1.06 -1.19
C LEU A 196 -15.89 -0.33 -0.81
N LEU A 197 -16.03 0.95 -0.49
CA LEU A 197 -14.91 1.83 -0.14
C LEU A 197 -14.33 1.46 1.23
N THR A 198 -15.20 1.20 2.19
CA THR A 198 -14.81 0.83 3.56
C THR A 198 -14.30 -0.61 3.68
N ALA A 199 -14.39 -1.41 2.59
CA ALA A 199 -13.80 -2.75 2.53
C ALA A 199 -12.33 -2.76 2.13
N LYS A 200 -11.81 -1.62 1.65
CA LYS A 200 -10.39 -1.46 1.31
C LYS A 200 -9.54 -1.43 2.57
N PRO A 201 -8.29 -1.93 2.49
CA PRO A 201 -7.32 -1.76 3.57
C PRO A 201 -7.05 -0.29 3.86
N PHE A 202 -6.90 0.06 5.14
CA PHE A 202 -6.56 1.40 5.61
C PHE A 202 -5.15 1.43 6.19
N ILE A 203 -4.46 2.54 5.94
CA ILE A 203 -3.23 2.95 6.63
C ILE A 203 -3.50 4.33 7.22
N TYR A 204 -3.35 4.48 8.52
CA TYR A 204 -3.48 5.78 9.16
C TYR A 204 -2.12 6.45 9.24
N VAL A 205 -2.01 7.64 8.67
CA VAL A 205 -0.79 8.44 8.64
C VAL A 205 -0.97 9.60 9.63
N PHE A 206 -0.46 9.43 10.83
CA PHE A 206 -0.47 10.47 11.84
C PHE A 206 0.64 11.47 11.55
N ASN A 207 0.25 12.66 11.10
CA ASN A 207 1.16 13.79 10.93
C ASN A 207 1.33 14.46 12.29
N VAL A 208 2.49 14.31 12.87
CA VAL A 208 2.81 14.58 14.27
C VAL A 208 3.94 15.62 14.37
N ASP A 209 4.18 16.11 15.57
CA ASP A 209 5.37 16.88 15.94
C ASP A 209 6.39 16.01 16.70
N ASP A 210 7.56 16.60 17.00
CA ASP A 210 8.65 15.92 17.70
C ASP A 210 8.23 15.41 19.08
N ALA A 211 7.27 16.08 19.74
CA ALA A 211 6.79 15.68 21.06
C ALA A 211 6.06 14.34 21.01
N VAL A 212 5.29 14.08 19.95
CA VAL A 212 4.61 12.80 19.74
C VAL A 212 5.57 11.75 19.20
N LEU A 213 6.51 12.11 18.30
CA LEU A 213 7.55 11.19 17.81
C LEU A 213 8.40 10.64 18.95
N GLY A 214 8.70 11.45 19.96
CA GLY A 214 9.45 11.07 21.17
C GLY A 214 8.63 10.41 22.27
N SER A 215 7.30 10.17 22.08
CA SER A 215 6.41 9.63 23.14
C SER A 215 5.77 8.30 22.73
N PRO A 216 6.36 7.15 23.12
CA PRO A 216 5.78 5.83 22.86
C PRO A 216 4.37 5.66 23.41
N GLU A 217 4.08 6.27 24.58
CA GLU A 217 2.75 6.19 25.20
C GLU A 217 1.69 6.85 24.31
N ARG A 218 2.02 8.05 23.80
CA ARG A 218 1.09 8.77 22.92
C ARG A 218 0.90 8.07 21.57
N GLN A 219 1.95 7.49 21.03
CA GLN A 219 1.86 6.67 19.82
C GLN A 219 0.97 5.43 20.06
N GLN A 220 1.12 4.75 21.22
CA GLN A 220 0.29 3.59 21.54
C GLN A 220 -1.20 3.96 21.66
N GLU A 221 -1.55 5.10 22.27
CA GLU A 221 -2.92 5.59 22.31
C GLU A 221 -3.52 5.78 20.91
N LEU A 222 -2.73 6.30 19.98
CA LEU A 222 -3.14 6.51 18.59
C LEU A 222 -3.24 5.19 17.81
N LEU A 223 -2.35 4.23 18.07
CA LEU A 223 -2.44 2.88 17.50
C LEU A 223 -3.70 2.16 17.96
N ASP A 224 -4.03 2.24 19.25
CA ASP A 224 -5.23 1.63 19.82
C ASP A 224 -6.51 2.21 19.23
N LEU A 225 -6.47 3.48 18.80
CA LEU A 225 -7.60 4.17 18.17
C LEU A 225 -7.97 3.57 16.80
N VAL A 226 -6.98 3.07 16.06
CA VAL A 226 -7.15 2.65 14.66
C VAL A 226 -7.05 1.14 14.43
N ALA A 227 -6.77 0.37 15.48
CA ALA A 227 -6.69 -1.09 15.36
C ALA A 227 -7.98 -1.67 14.75
N PRO A 228 -7.90 -2.67 13.85
CA PRO A 228 -6.72 -3.45 13.45
C PRO A 228 -5.95 -2.90 12.24
N ALA A 229 -6.19 -1.66 11.82
CA ALA A 229 -5.50 -1.06 10.68
C ALA A 229 -4.04 -0.72 11.00
N ASP A 230 -3.20 -0.71 9.96
CA ASP A 230 -1.83 -0.24 10.07
C ASP A 230 -1.78 1.28 10.30
N ALA A 231 -0.78 1.74 11.06
CA ALA A 231 -0.52 3.16 11.25
C ALA A 231 0.97 3.48 11.20
N ILE A 232 1.27 4.71 10.78
CA ILE A 232 2.61 5.29 10.80
C ILE A 232 2.57 6.69 11.42
N PHE A 233 3.71 7.11 11.93
CA PHE A 233 3.92 8.44 12.50
C PHE A 233 5.01 9.14 11.70
N LEU A 234 4.74 10.35 11.21
CA LEU A 234 5.72 11.15 10.49
C LEU A 234 5.46 12.64 10.73
N ASP A 235 6.49 13.44 10.60
CA ASP A 235 6.37 14.88 10.45
C ASP A 235 6.49 15.20 8.95
N ALA A 236 5.39 15.64 8.35
CA ALA A 236 5.36 15.94 6.91
C ALA A 236 6.27 17.11 6.52
N LYS A 237 6.62 17.99 7.46
CA LYS A 237 7.56 19.09 7.23
C LYS A 237 8.99 18.56 7.22
N LEU A 238 9.36 17.74 8.20
CA LEU A 238 10.65 17.04 8.21
C LEU A 238 10.85 16.23 6.91
N GLU A 239 9.84 15.47 6.49
CA GLU A 239 9.91 14.70 5.24
C GLU A 239 10.14 15.59 4.01
N ALA A 240 9.54 16.77 3.96
CA ALA A 240 9.75 17.72 2.88
C ALA A 240 11.19 18.28 2.87
N ASP A 241 11.79 18.49 4.03
CA ASP A 241 13.17 18.96 4.17
C ASP A 241 14.17 17.84 3.82
N LEU A 242 13.94 16.60 4.27
CA LEU A 242 14.80 15.43 3.98
C LEU A 242 14.98 15.16 2.48
N VAL A 243 13.94 15.36 1.70
CA VAL A 243 13.99 15.13 0.22
C VAL A 243 14.90 16.15 -0.50
N GLU A 244 15.21 17.29 0.12
CA GLU A 244 16.09 18.31 -0.46
C GLU A 244 17.58 18.11 -0.10
N LEU A 245 17.88 17.22 0.86
CA LEU A 245 19.20 16.94 1.36
C LEU A 245 19.87 15.81 0.56
N ASP A 246 21.21 15.78 0.60
CA ASP A 246 21.91 14.59 0.13
C ASP A 246 21.73 13.40 1.12
N PRO A 247 22.01 12.14 0.71
CA PRO A 247 21.74 10.97 1.53
C PRO A 247 22.48 10.94 2.88
N GLU A 248 23.67 11.56 2.98
CA GLU A 248 24.42 11.61 4.24
C GLU A 248 23.81 12.64 5.18
N GLU A 249 23.52 13.83 4.68
CA GLU A 249 22.85 14.90 5.42
C GLU A 249 21.45 14.47 5.90
N ALA A 250 20.67 13.80 5.03
CA ALA A 250 19.36 13.27 5.38
C ALA A 250 19.44 12.24 6.53
N ARG A 251 20.44 11.34 6.49
CA ARG A 251 20.66 10.38 7.57
C ARG A 251 21.04 11.06 8.89
N GLU A 252 21.96 12.03 8.85
CA GLU A 252 22.33 12.80 10.05
C GLU A 252 21.10 13.51 10.64
N MET A 253 20.25 14.10 9.80
CA MET A 253 19.04 14.77 10.24
C MET A 253 18.03 13.80 10.89
N LEU A 254 17.85 12.59 10.34
CA LEU A 254 17.04 11.53 10.93
C LEU A 254 17.59 11.10 12.31
N GLU A 255 18.90 10.85 12.41
CA GLU A 255 19.56 10.48 13.67
C GLU A 255 19.41 11.57 14.75
N MET A 256 19.51 12.84 14.37
CA MET A 256 19.28 13.98 15.28
C MET A 256 17.84 14.04 15.81
N ASN A 257 16.86 13.58 15.03
CA ASN A 257 15.45 13.49 15.41
C ASN A 257 15.07 12.13 16.02
N GLY A 258 16.07 11.24 16.27
CA GLY A 258 15.85 9.93 16.88
C GLY A 258 15.09 8.95 15.98
N GLN A 259 15.12 9.17 14.66
CA GLN A 259 14.47 8.31 13.66
C GLN A 259 15.49 7.39 12.99
N GLU A 260 15.14 6.12 12.78
CA GLU A 260 15.98 5.15 12.08
C GLU A 260 15.75 5.16 10.55
N GLU A 261 14.57 5.54 10.11
CA GLU A 261 14.17 5.64 8.70
C GLU A 261 13.23 6.83 8.49
N SER A 262 13.10 7.31 7.26
CA SER A 262 12.15 8.37 6.93
C SER A 262 10.70 7.88 7.02
N GLY A 263 9.76 8.78 7.30
CA GLY A 263 8.33 8.45 7.29
C GLY A 263 7.83 8.06 5.91
N LEU A 264 8.46 8.55 4.83
CA LEU A 264 8.16 8.12 3.46
C LEU A 264 8.58 6.68 3.20
N ASP A 265 9.74 6.24 3.73
CA ASP A 265 10.18 4.85 3.63
C ASP A 265 9.27 3.91 4.44
N GLN A 266 8.86 4.34 5.64
CA GLN A 266 7.87 3.62 6.44
C GLN A 266 6.54 3.51 5.69
N LEU A 267 6.07 4.60 5.08
CA LEU A 267 4.82 4.62 4.30
C LEU A 267 4.91 3.68 3.10
N ALA A 268 6.04 3.66 2.39
CA ALA A 268 6.26 2.75 1.27
C ALA A 268 6.23 1.28 1.74
N ARG A 269 6.92 0.97 2.84
CA ARG A 269 7.01 -0.39 3.40
C ARG A 269 5.66 -0.88 3.91
N VAL A 270 4.96 -0.07 4.71
CA VAL A 270 3.63 -0.41 5.23
C VAL A 270 2.64 -0.52 4.08
N GLY A 271 2.64 0.43 3.13
CA GLY A 271 1.76 0.39 1.96
C GLY A 271 1.96 -0.85 1.10
N PHE A 272 3.20 -1.27 0.88
CA PHE A 272 3.54 -2.48 0.14
C PHE A 272 2.97 -3.73 0.83
N HIS A 273 3.11 -3.81 2.15
CA HIS A 273 2.57 -4.89 2.96
C HIS A 273 1.04 -4.92 2.95
N THR A 274 0.42 -3.77 3.16
CA THR A 274 -1.05 -3.60 3.21
C THR A 274 -1.73 -3.97 1.88
N LEU A 275 -1.04 -3.72 0.75
CA LEU A 275 -1.49 -4.17 -0.57
C LEU A 275 -1.32 -5.68 -0.80
N GLY A 276 -0.78 -6.44 0.16
CA GLY A 276 -0.54 -7.87 0.03
C GLY A 276 0.56 -8.20 -0.98
N LEU A 277 1.52 -7.30 -1.16
CA LEU A 277 2.64 -7.46 -2.08
C LEU A 277 3.84 -8.16 -1.44
N GLN A 278 4.70 -8.69 -2.28
CA GLN A 278 6.01 -9.23 -1.95
C GLN A 278 6.95 -9.06 -3.14
N THR A 279 8.25 -9.27 -2.93
CA THR A 279 9.25 -9.17 -3.98
C THR A 279 9.96 -10.50 -4.22
N TYR A 280 10.25 -10.79 -5.48
CA TYR A 280 11.33 -11.69 -5.84
C TYR A 280 12.45 -10.91 -6.52
N LEU A 281 13.64 -11.48 -6.55
CA LEU A 281 14.85 -10.80 -6.96
C LEU A 281 15.45 -11.46 -8.21
N THR A 282 16.00 -10.65 -9.08
CA THR A 282 16.87 -11.10 -10.18
C THR A 282 18.17 -10.33 -10.12
N ALA A 283 19.29 -10.99 -10.41
CA ALA A 283 20.57 -10.34 -10.41
C ALA A 283 21.47 -10.84 -11.56
N GLY A 284 22.22 -9.92 -12.12
CA GLY A 284 23.18 -10.16 -13.17
C GLY A 284 24.10 -8.95 -13.37
N PRO A 285 25.09 -9.01 -14.28
CA PRO A 285 26.06 -7.91 -14.45
C PRO A 285 25.44 -6.55 -14.80
N LYS A 286 24.26 -6.54 -15.42
CA LYS A 286 23.61 -5.28 -15.81
C LYS A 286 22.85 -4.64 -14.65
N GLU A 287 22.13 -5.43 -13.89
CA GLU A 287 21.27 -4.94 -12.79
C GLU A 287 20.96 -6.01 -11.76
N ALA A 288 20.76 -5.58 -10.53
CA ALA A 288 20.06 -6.31 -9.47
C ALA A 288 18.70 -5.63 -9.28
N ARG A 289 17.61 -6.42 -9.33
CA ARG A 289 16.26 -5.87 -9.37
C ARG A 289 15.29 -6.63 -8.48
N ALA A 290 14.47 -5.89 -7.77
CA ALA A 290 13.30 -6.40 -7.05
C ALA A 290 12.05 -6.25 -7.94
N TRP A 291 11.31 -7.35 -8.09
CA TRP A 291 10.08 -7.42 -8.87
C TRP A 291 8.89 -7.57 -7.94
N THR A 292 7.91 -6.71 -8.11
CA THR A 292 6.69 -6.72 -7.31
C THR A 292 5.71 -7.77 -7.80
N ILE A 293 5.26 -8.64 -6.91
CA ILE A 293 4.22 -9.65 -7.14
C ILE A 293 3.22 -9.65 -5.97
N ASN A 294 2.05 -10.24 -6.17
CA ASN A 294 1.13 -10.47 -5.06
C ASN A 294 1.60 -11.68 -4.23
N ARG A 295 1.31 -11.67 -2.95
CA ARG A 295 1.47 -12.85 -2.11
C ARG A 295 0.59 -13.97 -2.63
N GLY A 296 1.18 -15.14 -2.80
CA GLY A 296 0.50 -16.30 -3.37
C GLY A 296 0.64 -16.46 -4.88
N ASP A 297 1.27 -15.50 -5.58
CA ASP A 297 1.55 -15.64 -7.01
C ASP A 297 2.49 -16.84 -7.27
N THR A 298 2.17 -17.60 -8.33
CA THR A 298 2.99 -18.72 -8.77
C THR A 298 4.15 -18.27 -9.66
N ALA A 299 5.14 -19.15 -9.86
CA ALA A 299 6.30 -18.85 -10.71
C ALA A 299 5.95 -18.38 -12.13
N PRO A 300 4.95 -18.93 -12.84
CA PRO A 300 4.52 -18.39 -14.13
C PRO A 300 3.92 -16.97 -14.02
N GLN A 301 3.16 -16.67 -12.96
CA GLN A 301 2.61 -15.34 -12.74
C GLN A 301 3.74 -14.33 -12.45
N ALA A 302 4.69 -14.71 -11.63
CA ALA A 302 5.89 -13.90 -11.35
C ALA A 302 6.72 -13.66 -12.65
N ALA A 303 6.94 -14.68 -13.46
CA ALA A 303 7.60 -14.53 -14.75
C ALA A 303 6.86 -13.55 -15.68
N GLY A 304 5.53 -13.54 -15.60
CA GLY A 304 4.66 -12.63 -16.35
C GLY A 304 4.85 -11.17 -16.04
N VAL A 305 5.31 -10.85 -14.84
CA VAL A 305 5.63 -9.46 -14.42
C VAL A 305 6.85 -8.92 -15.19
N ILE A 306 7.80 -9.78 -15.56
CA ILE A 306 8.92 -9.39 -16.41
C ILE A 306 8.42 -9.15 -17.85
N HIS A 307 7.71 -10.12 -18.40
CA HIS A 307 7.12 -10.05 -19.73
C HIS A 307 6.05 -11.14 -19.91
N SER A 308 4.97 -10.82 -20.62
CA SER A 308 3.87 -11.77 -20.89
C SER A 308 4.33 -13.05 -21.61
N ASP A 309 5.38 -12.97 -22.43
CA ASP A 309 5.95 -14.13 -23.11
C ASP A 309 6.61 -15.10 -22.12
N PHE A 310 7.21 -14.60 -21.04
CA PHE A 310 7.79 -15.46 -20.00
C PHE A 310 6.71 -16.30 -19.31
N GLN A 311 5.54 -15.71 -19.07
CA GLN A 311 4.40 -16.45 -18.52
C GLN A 311 3.87 -17.51 -19.48
N ARG A 312 3.66 -17.15 -20.76
CA ARG A 312 3.13 -18.05 -21.79
C ARG A 312 4.06 -19.21 -22.09
N GLY A 313 5.35 -18.90 -22.23
CA GLY A 313 6.39 -19.86 -22.55
C GLY A 313 7.06 -20.50 -21.35
N PHE A 314 6.55 -20.34 -20.13
CA PHE A 314 7.18 -20.81 -18.89
C PHE A 314 7.46 -22.31 -18.92
N ILE A 315 8.71 -22.68 -18.66
CA ILE A 315 9.16 -24.08 -18.56
C ILE A 315 9.44 -24.42 -17.09
N LYS A 316 10.33 -23.67 -16.44
CA LYS A 316 10.75 -23.86 -15.04
C LYS A 316 11.38 -22.59 -14.50
N ALA A 317 11.50 -22.50 -13.17
CA ALA A 317 12.29 -21.51 -12.47
C ALA A 317 13.47 -22.17 -11.74
N GLU A 318 14.64 -21.60 -11.84
CA GLU A 318 15.79 -21.92 -10.97
C GLU A 318 15.72 -20.92 -9.80
N VAL A 319 15.46 -21.43 -8.59
CA VAL A 319 15.18 -20.61 -7.41
C VAL A 319 16.18 -20.91 -6.31
N VAL A 320 16.72 -19.86 -5.70
CA VAL A 320 17.52 -19.94 -4.46
C VAL A 320 17.06 -18.84 -3.53
N SER A 321 16.99 -19.10 -2.23
CA SER A 321 16.69 -18.03 -1.28
C SER A 321 17.83 -17.04 -1.20
N PHE A 322 17.51 -15.77 -0.94
CA PHE A 322 18.52 -14.72 -0.80
C PHE A 322 19.62 -15.11 0.18
N ASP A 323 19.28 -15.57 1.39
CA ASP A 323 20.26 -15.90 2.43
C ASP A 323 21.18 -17.06 2.02
N GLU A 324 20.66 -18.09 1.36
CA GLU A 324 21.46 -19.21 0.87
C GLU A 324 22.44 -18.76 -0.24
N LEU A 325 22.00 -17.84 -1.11
CA LEU A 325 22.85 -17.32 -2.18
C LEU A 325 23.98 -16.44 -1.62
N ILE A 326 23.68 -15.54 -0.69
CA ILE A 326 24.69 -14.69 -0.03
C ILE A 326 25.68 -15.56 0.76
N SER A 327 25.21 -16.55 1.50
CA SER A 327 26.08 -17.50 2.22
C SER A 327 26.97 -18.32 1.28
N ALA A 328 26.52 -18.61 0.06
CA ALA A 328 27.32 -19.31 -0.94
C ALA A 328 28.33 -18.38 -1.64
N GLY A 329 28.06 -17.07 -1.71
CA GLY A 329 28.92 -16.08 -2.35
C GLY A 329 28.86 -16.04 -3.87
N SER A 330 28.20 -17.02 -4.51
CA SER A 330 27.95 -17.03 -5.96
C SER A 330 26.86 -18.02 -6.34
N MET A 331 26.23 -17.82 -7.49
CA MET A 331 25.27 -18.77 -8.05
C MET A 331 25.90 -20.16 -8.36
N ALA A 332 27.16 -20.17 -8.81
CA ALA A 332 27.89 -21.41 -9.08
C ALA A 332 28.09 -22.26 -7.83
N GLU A 333 28.50 -21.62 -6.74
CA GLU A 333 28.69 -22.26 -5.44
C GLU A 333 27.36 -22.70 -4.82
N ALA A 334 26.30 -21.88 -4.93
CA ALA A 334 24.96 -22.27 -4.51
C ALA A 334 24.46 -23.52 -5.24
N LYS A 335 24.71 -23.63 -6.55
CA LYS A 335 24.43 -24.84 -7.34
C LYS A 335 25.26 -26.04 -6.88
N ALA A 336 26.55 -25.87 -6.64
CA ALA A 336 27.43 -26.93 -6.18
C ALA A 336 27.02 -27.48 -4.79
N ARG A 337 26.50 -26.60 -3.92
CA ARG A 337 25.95 -26.95 -2.61
C ARG A 337 24.52 -27.51 -2.64
N GLY A 338 23.92 -27.63 -3.85
CA GLY A 338 22.52 -28.13 -4.00
C GLY A 338 21.46 -27.20 -3.45
N LYS A 339 21.75 -25.89 -3.35
CA LYS A 339 20.82 -24.88 -2.80
C LYS A 339 19.89 -24.29 -3.85
N VAL A 340 20.22 -24.44 -5.14
CA VAL A 340 19.37 -24.00 -6.24
C VAL A 340 18.34 -25.07 -6.54
N ARG A 341 17.09 -24.75 -6.35
CA ARG A 341 15.95 -25.64 -6.62
C ARG A 341 15.45 -25.42 -8.05
N ILE A 342 14.90 -26.46 -8.64
CA ILE A 342 14.20 -26.39 -9.92
C ILE A 342 12.71 -26.51 -9.64
N GLU A 343 11.99 -25.43 -9.90
CA GLU A 343 10.58 -25.31 -9.55
C GLU A 343 9.69 -25.27 -10.80
N GLY A 344 8.51 -25.88 -10.68
CA GLY A 344 7.51 -25.97 -11.75
C GLY A 344 6.45 -24.87 -11.69
N LYS A 345 5.35 -25.10 -12.43
CA LYS A 345 4.27 -24.12 -12.60
C LYS A 345 3.48 -23.84 -11.31
N ASP A 346 3.43 -24.81 -10.41
CA ASP A 346 2.64 -24.72 -9.18
C ASP A 346 3.43 -24.15 -7.99
N TYR A 347 4.70 -23.79 -8.22
CA TYR A 347 5.53 -23.19 -7.18
C TYR A 347 5.00 -21.81 -6.82
N VAL A 348 4.62 -21.62 -5.56
CA VAL A 348 4.24 -20.33 -5.00
C VAL A 348 5.51 -19.60 -4.57
N MET A 349 5.71 -18.41 -5.13
CA MET A 349 6.89 -17.59 -4.88
C MET A 349 6.96 -17.15 -3.41
N ALA A 350 8.15 -17.19 -2.85
CA ALA A 350 8.46 -16.64 -1.53
C ALA A 350 9.12 -15.26 -1.67
N ASP A 351 8.92 -14.40 -0.63
CA ASP A 351 9.63 -13.12 -0.59
C ASP A 351 11.14 -13.36 -0.50
N GLY A 352 11.91 -12.63 -1.31
CA GLY A 352 13.35 -12.75 -1.38
C GLY A 352 13.88 -13.95 -2.17
N ASP A 353 13.03 -14.70 -2.87
CA ASP A 353 13.51 -15.68 -3.84
C ASP A 353 14.37 -14.99 -4.91
N VAL A 354 15.57 -15.48 -5.15
CA VAL A 354 16.43 -15.07 -6.28
C VAL A 354 16.23 -16.07 -7.42
N VAL A 355 15.76 -15.57 -8.58
CA VAL A 355 15.17 -16.45 -9.62
C VAL A 355 15.77 -16.21 -10.99
N GLU A 356 15.97 -17.31 -11.72
CA GLU A 356 16.20 -17.32 -13.15
C GLU A 356 15.10 -18.14 -13.84
N PHE A 357 14.25 -17.47 -14.63
CA PHE A 357 13.19 -18.15 -15.39
C PHE A 357 13.70 -18.74 -16.69
N ARG A 358 13.28 -19.96 -17.00
CA ARG A 358 13.48 -20.62 -18.29
C ARG A 358 12.15 -20.69 -19.02
N PHE A 359 12.13 -20.16 -20.21
CA PHE A 359 10.94 -20.09 -21.05
C PHE A 359 11.30 -20.36 -22.52
N ASN A 360 10.30 -20.72 -23.29
CA ASN A 360 10.40 -20.90 -24.74
C ASN A 360 9.18 -20.26 -25.40
N VAL A 361 9.39 -19.37 -26.38
CA VAL A 361 8.35 -18.66 -27.13
C VAL A 361 8.40 -19.06 -28.59
#